data_d7a67edef233e982b7e66cf5927f9eb4
#
_entry.id   d7a67edef233e982b7e66cf5927f9eb4
#
_cell.length_a   1.000
_cell.length_b   1.000
_cell.length_c   1.000
_cell.angle_alpha   90.00
_cell.angle_beta   90.00
_cell.angle_gamma   90.00
#
_symmetry.space_group_name_H-M   'P 1'
#
loop_
_entity.id
_entity.type
_entity.pdbx_description
1 polymer ?
#
loop_
_entity_poly.entity_id
_entity_poly.type
_entity_poly.pdbx_seq_one_letter_code
_entity_poly.pdbx_strand_id
1 'polypeptide(L)'
;MICGVDEAGRGALIGPLVISFVCFDPPSLNKISEIVKKDSKQLTPSQREALFPKIEELAASIETHKVTPRQIDAENINKMERKLIADFVERKKPDEMFVDLFDPDGTKMTNELMSKGAKKVVAEHKADENYSVVACASIIAKVTRDAEIAKIHKICGFFGSGYPADERTVEFVKNPDNYAKVEPYVRKKWSTLKNLGIGPKSVRQKKL
;
A
#
# COMPACT_ATOMS: atom_id res chain seq x y z
N MET A 1 -14.98 -1.20 -18.31
CA MET A 1 -14.04 -0.51 -17.41
C MET A 1 -12.95 -1.48 -17.00
N ILE A 2 -11.69 -1.10 -17.14
CA ILE A 2 -10.50 -1.91 -16.82
C ILE A 2 -9.88 -1.31 -15.56
N CYS A 3 -9.73 -2.10 -14.49
CA CYS A 3 -9.25 -1.63 -13.20
C CYS A 3 -7.98 -2.36 -12.77
N GLY A 4 -7.08 -1.64 -12.11
CA GLY A 4 -5.89 -2.16 -11.46
C GLY A 4 -5.86 -1.82 -9.98
N VAL A 5 -5.22 -2.66 -9.18
CA VAL A 5 -4.97 -2.42 -7.76
C VAL A 5 -3.53 -2.76 -7.41
N ASP A 6 -2.95 -1.91 -6.57
CA ASP A 6 -1.64 -2.13 -5.94
C ASP A 6 -1.59 -1.39 -4.59
N GLU A 7 -0.57 -1.71 -3.78
CA GLU A 7 -0.41 -1.12 -2.46
C GLU A 7 0.99 -0.52 -2.26
N ALA A 8 1.07 0.39 -1.29
CA ALA A 8 2.32 0.94 -0.79
C ALA A 8 2.37 0.88 0.74
N GLY A 9 3.53 0.52 1.27
CA GLY A 9 3.72 0.49 2.72
C GLY A 9 3.40 -0.83 3.39
N ARG A 10 3.22 -1.94 2.65
CA ARG A 10 2.92 -3.24 3.23
C ARG A 10 3.93 -3.69 4.28
N GLY A 11 5.22 -3.63 3.98
CA GLY A 11 6.32 -4.01 4.89
C GLY A 11 6.81 -2.90 5.82
N ALA A 12 6.16 -1.74 5.86
CA ALA A 12 6.63 -0.62 6.67
C ALA A 12 6.41 -0.84 8.17
N LEU A 13 7.33 -0.31 8.99
CA LEU A 13 7.24 -0.27 10.44
C LEU A 13 6.42 0.91 10.93
N ILE A 14 6.54 2.05 10.23
CA ILE A 14 5.87 3.32 10.55
C ILE A 14 4.97 3.73 9.40
N GLY A 15 3.78 4.20 9.74
CA GLY A 15 2.81 4.78 8.82
C GLY A 15 1.81 3.77 8.24
N PRO A 16 0.87 4.27 7.41
CA PRO A 16 -0.22 3.48 6.89
C PRO A 16 0.23 2.49 5.80
N LEU A 17 -0.60 1.49 5.58
CA LEU A 17 -0.71 0.79 4.30
C LEU A 17 -1.68 1.59 3.44
N VAL A 18 -1.30 1.86 2.20
CA VAL A 18 -2.15 2.56 1.23
C VAL A 18 -2.44 1.60 0.09
N ILE A 19 -3.70 1.34 -0.17
CA ILE A 19 -4.19 0.50 -1.28
C ILE A 19 -4.92 1.41 -2.25
N SER A 20 -4.55 1.38 -3.52
CA SER A 20 -5.15 2.23 -4.55
C SER A 20 -5.73 1.40 -5.68
N PHE A 21 -6.94 1.77 -6.09
CA PHE A 21 -7.65 1.25 -7.24
C PHE A 21 -7.71 2.34 -8.29
N VAL A 22 -7.31 2.03 -9.51
CA VAL A 22 -7.39 2.96 -10.64
C VAL A 22 -8.10 2.28 -11.78
N CYS A 23 -9.09 2.93 -12.35
CA CYS A 23 -9.89 2.40 -13.46
C CYS A 23 -9.85 3.32 -14.66
N PHE A 24 -9.80 2.73 -15.85
CA PHE A 24 -9.84 3.43 -17.12
C PHE A 24 -10.89 2.83 -18.04
N ASP A 25 -11.39 3.64 -18.97
CA ASP A 25 -11.94 3.13 -20.21
C ASP A 25 -10.81 2.70 -21.17
N PRO A 26 -11.07 1.89 -22.20
CA PRO A 26 -10.03 1.43 -23.10
C PRO A 26 -9.25 2.54 -23.83
N PRO A 27 -9.87 3.62 -24.35
CA PRO A 27 -9.15 4.73 -24.97
C PRO A 27 -8.19 5.45 -24.02
N SER A 28 -8.63 5.73 -22.79
CA SER A 28 -7.82 6.39 -21.77
C SER A 28 -6.68 5.50 -21.29
N LEU A 29 -6.91 4.18 -21.17
CA LEU A 29 -5.86 3.21 -20.83
C LEU A 29 -4.77 3.17 -21.89
N ASN A 30 -5.11 3.22 -23.17
CA ASN A 30 -4.11 3.27 -24.24
C ASN A 30 -3.24 4.52 -24.13
N LYS A 31 -3.84 5.70 -23.91
CA LYS A 31 -3.12 6.96 -23.73
C LYS A 31 -2.17 6.92 -22.53
N ILE A 32 -2.64 6.48 -21.38
CA ILE A 32 -1.79 6.44 -20.17
C ILE A 32 -0.69 5.39 -20.29
N SER A 33 -0.89 4.29 -21.04
CA SER A 33 0.12 3.26 -21.25
C SER A 33 1.32 3.75 -22.07
N GLU A 34 1.15 4.78 -22.88
CA GLU A 34 2.26 5.44 -23.58
C GLU A 34 3.11 6.32 -22.64
N ILE A 35 2.49 6.85 -21.58
CA ILE A 35 3.10 7.76 -20.60
C ILE A 35 3.72 6.98 -19.44
N VAL A 36 2.95 6.05 -18.86
CA VAL A 36 3.39 5.19 -17.76
C VAL A 36 4.00 3.93 -18.36
N LYS A 37 5.29 4.01 -18.67
CA LYS A 37 6.05 2.84 -19.11
C LYS A 37 6.15 1.84 -17.95
N LYS A 38 6.10 0.56 -18.28
CA LYS A 38 6.26 -0.59 -17.39
C LYS A 38 7.56 -0.40 -16.59
N ASP A 39 7.47 -0.28 -15.32
CA ASP A 39 8.51 -0.25 -14.28
C ASP A 39 8.42 0.97 -13.36
N SER A 40 7.31 1.02 -12.62
CA SER A 40 7.08 2.06 -11.60
C SER A 40 8.13 2.04 -10.47
N LYS A 41 8.87 0.91 -10.31
CA LYS A 41 9.90 0.75 -9.27
C LYS A 41 11.17 1.55 -9.56
N GLN A 42 11.47 1.84 -10.82
CA GLN A 42 12.61 2.67 -11.22
C GLN A 42 12.30 4.17 -11.17
N LEU A 43 11.03 4.55 -10.99
CA LEU A 43 10.67 5.96 -10.92
C LEU A 43 11.11 6.58 -9.59
N THR A 44 11.78 7.73 -9.67
CA THR A 44 12.06 8.56 -8.51
C THR A 44 10.76 9.13 -7.91
N PRO A 45 10.75 9.57 -6.63
CA PRO A 45 9.59 10.24 -6.04
C PRO A 45 9.07 11.40 -6.90
N SER A 46 9.94 12.29 -7.40
CA SER A 46 9.54 13.41 -8.24
C SER A 46 8.94 13.00 -9.58
N GLN A 47 9.42 11.90 -10.17
CA GLN A 47 8.81 11.36 -11.40
C GLN A 47 7.40 10.80 -11.14
N ARG A 48 7.20 10.13 -10.00
CA ARG A 48 5.86 9.66 -9.59
C ARG A 48 4.90 10.82 -9.35
N GLU A 49 5.36 11.86 -8.66
CA GLU A 49 4.59 13.09 -8.42
C GLU A 49 4.19 13.80 -9.73
N ALA A 50 5.08 13.81 -10.74
CA ALA A 50 4.78 14.38 -12.05
C ALA A 50 3.77 13.55 -12.87
N LEU A 51 3.69 12.23 -12.63
CA LEU A 51 2.72 11.34 -13.28
C LEU A 51 1.35 11.35 -12.61
N PHE A 52 1.30 11.64 -11.32
CA PHE A 52 0.08 11.60 -10.53
C PHE A 52 -1.07 12.40 -11.17
N PRO A 53 -0.93 13.70 -11.50
CA PRO A 53 -2.01 14.47 -12.10
C PRO A 53 -2.43 13.95 -13.49
N LYS A 54 -1.52 13.35 -14.26
CA LYS A 54 -1.84 12.76 -15.56
C LYS A 54 -2.69 11.49 -15.41
N ILE A 55 -2.43 10.71 -14.35
CA ILE A 55 -3.26 9.55 -14.03
C ILE A 55 -4.64 10.02 -13.59
N GLU A 56 -4.73 11.06 -12.75
CA GLU A 56 -6.02 11.63 -12.31
C GLU A 56 -6.85 12.15 -13.47
N GLU A 57 -6.24 12.82 -14.44
CA GLU A 57 -6.92 13.38 -15.62
C GLU A 57 -7.53 12.29 -16.52
N LEU A 58 -6.82 11.17 -16.70
CA LEU A 58 -7.20 10.10 -17.64
C LEU A 58 -8.03 8.99 -16.98
N ALA A 59 -7.98 8.84 -15.67
CA ALA A 59 -8.69 7.79 -14.97
C ALA A 59 -10.20 8.04 -14.94
N ALA A 60 -10.98 7.00 -15.23
CA ALA A 60 -12.44 7.03 -15.05
C ALA A 60 -12.83 7.04 -13.56
N SER A 61 -12.01 6.42 -12.69
CA SER A 61 -12.14 6.54 -11.24
C SER A 61 -10.84 6.16 -10.54
N ILE A 62 -10.59 6.81 -9.41
CA ILE A 62 -9.52 6.48 -8.45
C ILE A 62 -10.17 6.33 -7.07
N GLU A 63 -9.85 5.22 -6.39
CA GLU A 63 -10.26 5.01 -5.01
C GLU A 63 -9.04 4.58 -4.19
N THR A 64 -8.79 5.24 -3.06
CA THR A 64 -7.61 4.98 -2.24
C THR A 64 -8.00 4.77 -0.79
N HIS A 65 -7.56 3.66 -0.20
CA HIS A 65 -7.77 3.31 1.20
C HIS A 65 -6.47 3.45 1.98
N LYS A 66 -6.55 4.18 3.09
CA LYS A 66 -5.44 4.35 4.04
C LYS A 66 -5.74 3.51 5.28
N VAL A 67 -5.04 2.40 5.41
CA VAL A 67 -5.18 1.50 6.57
C VAL A 67 -4.17 1.91 7.62
N THR A 68 -4.65 2.33 8.77
CA THR A 68 -3.82 2.83 9.86
C THR A 68 -3.03 1.69 10.54
N PRO A 69 -1.90 2.00 11.20
CA PRO A 69 -1.16 1.03 12.00
C PRO A 69 -2.02 0.29 13.02
N ARG A 70 -2.96 0.99 13.68
CA ARG A 70 -3.89 0.39 14.63
C ARG A 70 -4.81 -0.66 13.99
N GLN A 71 -5.31 -0.39 12.78
CA GLN A 71 -6.14 -1.35 12.03
C GLN A 71 -5.31 -2.57 11.60
N ILE A 72 -4.07 -2.34 11.13
CA ILE A 72 -3.13 -3.42 10.76
C ILE A 72 -2.80 -4.30 11.98
N ASP A 73 -2.62 -3.71 13.16
CA ASP A 73 -2.40 -4.46 14.39
C ASP A 73 -3.65 -5.21 14.87
N ALA A 74 -4.84 -4.80 14.47
CA ALA A 74 -6.10 -5.43 14.91
C ALA A 74 -6.46 -6.68 14.10
N GLU A 75 -6.08 -6.75 12.82
CA GLU A 75 -6.49 -7.81 11.90
C GLU A 75 -5.31 -8.32 11.04
N ASN A 76 -5.48 -9.49 10.43
CA ASN A 76 -4.51 -10.01 9.46
C ASN A 76 -4.53 -9.14 8.19
N ILE A 77 -3.34 -8.63 7.80
CA ILE A 77 -3.18 -7.71 6.69
C ILE A 77 -3.68 -8.30 5.35
N ASN A 78 -3.40 -9.59 5.08
CA ASN A 78 -3.84 -10.25 3.85
C ASN A 78 -5.37 -10.32 3.79
N LYS A 79 -6.02 -10.63 4.93
CA LYS A 79 -7.48 -10.70 5.01
C LYS A 79 -8.12 -9.34 4.77
N MET A 80 -7.51 -8.29 5.32
CA MET A 80 -7.98 -6.91 5.16
C MET A 80 -7.87 -6.45 3.70
N GLU A 81 -6.72 -6.67 3.07
CA GLU A 81 -6.50 -6.32 1.65
C GLU A 81 -7.46 -7.07 0.75
N ARG A 82 -7.58 -8.39 0.94
CA ARG A 82 -8.51 -9.24 0.18
C ARG A 82 -9.95 -8.75 0.30
N LYS A 83 -10.39 -8.38 1.51
CA LYS A 83 -11.71 -7.81 1.74
C LYS A 83 -11.91 -6.49 0.98
N LEU A 84 -10.96 -5.56 1.07
CA LEU A 84 -11.05 -4.26 0.36
C LEU A 84 -11.13 -4.46 -1.16
N ILE A 85 -10.36 -5.40 -1.72
CA ILE A 85 -10.39 -5.71 -3.14
C ILE A 85 -11.74 -6.35 -3.53
N ALA A 86 -12.23 -7.30 -2.74
CA ALA A 86 -13.53 -7.96 -2.99
C ALA A 86 -14.69 -6.97 -2.90
N ASP A 87 -14.71 -6.10 -1.89
CA ASP A 87 -15.72 -5.05 -1.70
C ASP A 87 -15.70 -4.04 -2.86
N PHE A 88 -14.52 -3.68 -3.37
CA PHE A 88 -14.38 -2.83 -4.55
C PHE A 88 -14.96 -3.50 -5.79
N VAL A 89 -14.60 -4.75 -6.07
CA VAL A 89 -15.10 -5.48 -7.23
C VAL A 89 -16.62 -5.66 -7.17
N GLU A 90 -17.19 -5.97 -6.01
CA GLU A 90 -18.64 -6.13 -5.82
C GLU A 90 -19.42 -4.84 -6.13
N ARG A 91 -18.87 -3.67 -5.77
CA ARG A 91 -19.46 -2.35 -6.04
C ARG A 91 -19.29 -1.89 -7.48
N LYS A 92 -18.11 -2.09 -8.05
CA LYS A 92 -17.71 -1.53 -9.36
C LYS A 92 -17.99 -2.48 -10.53
N LYS A 93 -17.97 -3.80 -10.30
CA LYS A 93 -18.17 -4.86 -11.32
C LYS A 93 -17.34 -4.59 -12.59
N PRO A 94 -16.01 -4.51 -12.49
CA PRO A 94 -15.16 -4.20 -13.62
C PRO A 94 -15.24 -5.28 -14.70
N ASP A 95 -15.06 -4.89 -15.97
CA ASP A 95 -14.93 -5.85 -17.06
C ASP A 95 -13.62 -6.63 -16.93
N GLU A 96 -12.53 -5.96 -16.58
CA GLU A 96 -11.24 -6.57 -16.27
C GLU A 96 -10.68 -5.99 -14.96
N MET A 97 -10.18 -6.88 -14.10
CA MET A 97 -9.50 -6.54 -12.84
C MET A 97 -8.09 -7.10 -12.84
N PHE A 98 -7.10 -6.24 -12.67
CA PHE A 98 -5.69 -6.59 -12.55
C PHE A 98 -5.22 -6.33 -11.12
N VAL A 99 -4.59 -7.33 -10.51
CA VAL A 99 -4.17 -7.30 -9.09
C VAL A 99 -2.68 -7.60 -8.99
N ASP A 100 -1.91 -6.71 -8.36
CA ASP A 100 -0.58 -7.11 -7.87
C ASP A 100 -0.77 -8.04 -6.69
N LEU A 101 -0.33 -9.30 -6.87
CA LEU A 101 -0.66 -10.37 -5.95
C LEU A 101 0.27 -10.33 -4.73
N PHE A 102 -0.31 -10.18 -3.58
CA PHE A 102 0.38 -10.25 -2.29
C PHE A 102 0.26 -11.62 -1.58
N ASP A 103 -0.62 -12.48 -2.07
CA ASP A 103 -0.94 -13.80 -1.53
C ASP A 103 -0.35 -14.89 -2.44
N PRO A 104 0.18 -16.02 -1.92
CA PRO A 104 0.66 -17.12 -2.75
C PRO A 104 -0.41 -17.78 -3.63
N ASP A 105 -1.70 -17.65 -3.27
CA ASP A 105 -2.82 -18.31 -3.96
C ASP A 105 -3.58 -17.35 -4.89
N GLY A 106 -3.00 -17.08 -6.06
CA GLY A 106 -3.63 -16.27 -7.11
C GLY A 106 -4.91 -16.87 -7.67
N THR A 107 -5.01 -18.19 -7.74
CA THR A 107 -6.21 -18.88 -8.23
C THR A 107 -7.41 -18.61 -7.33
N LYS A 108 -7.21 -18.68 -6.01
CA LYS A 108 -8.25 -18.38 -5.03
C LYS A 108 -8.72 -16.93 -5.13
N MET A 109 -7.80 -15.99 -5.27
CA MET A 109 -8.13 -14.58 -5.46
C MET A 109 -8.94 -14.38 -6.74
N THR A 110 -8.49 -14.93 -7.86
CA THR A 110 -9.19 -14.87 -9.15
C THR A 110 -10.63 -15.36 -9.05
N ASN A 111 -10.84 -16.56 -8.49
CA ASN A 111 -12.18 -17.15 -8.37
C ASN A 111 -13.10 -16.32 -7.45
N GLU A 112 -12.58 -15.80 -6.36
CA GLU A 112 -13.31 -14.92 -5.45
C GLU A 112 -13.77 -13.64 -6.16
N LEU A 113 -12.86 -12.93 -6.85
CA LEU A 113 -13.19 -11.68 -7.52
C LEU A 113 -14.13 -11.87 -8.71
N MET A 114 -14.02 -12.97 -9.44
CA MET A 114 -14.99 -13.32 -10.47
C MET A 114 -16.39 -13.58 -9.88
N SER A 115 -16.47 -14.28 -8.74
CA SER A 115 -17.74 -14.49 -8.03
C SER A 115 -18.37 -13.19 -7.52
N LYS A 116 -17.58 -12.15 -7.31
CA LYS A 116 -18.00 -10.81 -6.90
C LYS A 116 -18.41 -9.91 -8.07
N GLY A 117 -18.26 -10.37 -9.32
CA GLY A 117 -18.79 -9.71 -10.50
C GLY A 117 -17.77 -9.11 -11.46
N ALA A 118 -16.48 -9.32 -11.27
CA ALA A 118 -15.50 -9.07 -12.31
C ALA A 118 -15.66 -10.08 -13.44
N LYS A 119 -15.65 -9.64 -14.73
CA LYS A 119 -15.80 -10.57 -15.86
C LYS A 119 -14.50 -11.30 -16.17
N LYS A 120 -13.36 -10.65 -15.96
CA LYS A 120 -12.02 -11.22 -16.12
C LYS A 120 -11.13 -10.72 -14.99
N VAL A 121 -10.31 -11.60 -14.41
CA VAL A 121 -9.34 -11.27 -13.36
C VAL A 121 -7.97 -11.80 -13.75
N VAL A 122 -6.95 -10.96 -13.58
CA VAL A 122 -5.54 -11.31 -13.67
C VAL A 122 -4.91 -10.95 -12.32
N ALA A 123 -4.51 -11.97 -11.56
CA ALA A 123 -3.86 -11.80 -10.27
C ALA A 123 -2.48 -12.48 -10.34
N GLU A 124 -1.42 -11.67 -10.40
CA GLU A 124 -0.06 -12.18 -10.51
C GLU A 124 0.92 -11.32 -9.74
N HIS A 125 2.05 -11.89 -9.32
CA HIS A 125 3.10 -11.15 -8.68
C HIS A 125 3.77 -10.20 -9.67
N LYS A 126 4.08 -9.00 -9.24
CA LYS A 126 4.70 -7.94 -10.04
C LYS A 126 3.83 -7.50 -11.22
N ALA A 127 2.53 -7.51 -11.04
CA ALA A 127 1.61 -7.04 -12.06
C ALA A 127 1.84 -5.56 -12.43
N ASP A 128 2.40 -4.77 -11.53
CA ASP A 128 2.85 -3.39 -11.77
C ASP A 128 3.95 -3.28 -12.84
N GLU A 129 4.75 -4.33 -13.05
CA GLU A 129 5.76 -4.39 -14.12
C GLU A 129 5.15 -4.77 -15.48
N ASN A 130 4.00 -5.45 -15.50
CA ASN A 130 3.39 -6.01 -16.70
C ASN A 130 2.21 -5.20 -17.25
N TYR A 131 1.46 -4.54 -16.35
CA TYR A 131 0.19 -3.87 -16.68
C TYR A 131 0.21 -2.40 -16.27
N SER A 132 0.05 -1.50 -17.24
CA SER A 132 0.04 -0.05 -17.00
C SER A 132 -1.05 0.38 -16.02
N VAL A 133 -2.20 -0.29 -16.01
CA VAL A 133 -3.28 -0.01 -15.06
C VAL A 133 -2.86 -0.28 -13.61
N VAL A 134 -2.08 -1.33 -13.36
CA VAL A 134 -1.51 -1.64 -12.03
C VAL A 134 -0.36 -0.71 -11.70
N ALA A 135 0.51 -0.39 -12.68
CA ALA A 135 1.55 0.62 -12.52
C ALA A 135 0.98 1.99 -12.11
N CYS A 136 -0.16 2.39 -12.67
CA CYS A 136 -0.87 3.61 -12.25
C CYS A 136 -1.35 3.50 -10.80
N ALA A 137 -1.96 2.37 -10.40
CA ALA A 137 -2.38 2.14 -9.02
C ALA A 137 -1.19 2.20 -8.05
N SER A 138 -0.06 1.60 -8.42
CA SER A 138 1.22 1.66 -7.70
C SER A 138 1.71 3.10 -7.47
N ILE A 139 1.69 3.92 -8.53
CA ILE A 139 2.10 5.33 -8.46
C ILE A 139 1.19 6.09 -7.49
N ILE A 140 -0.13 5.96 -7.63
CA ILE A 140 -1.10 6.62 -6.75
C ILE A 140 -0.89 6.18 -5.30
N ALA A 141 -0.73 4.88 -5.04
CA ALA A 141 -0.49 4.36 -3.70
C ALA A 141 0.81 4.92 -3.08
N LYS A 142 1.90 4.93 -3.85
CA LYS A 142 3.23 5.41 -3.40
C LYS A 142 3.20 6.91 -3.11
N VAL A 143 2.68 7.74 -4.01
CA VAL A 143 2.59 9.20 -3.81
C VAL A 143 1.69 9.52 -2.61
N THR A 144 0.54 8.87 -2.51
CA THR A 144 -0.36 9.05 -1.37
C THR A 144 0.32 8.67 -0.05
N ARG A 145 1.03 7.54 -0.02
CA ARG A 145 1.76 7.12 1.18
C ARG A 145 2.88 8.07 1.53
N ASP A 146 3.67 8.51 0.56
CA ASP A 146 4.78 9.45 0.77
C ASP A 146 4.27 10.76 1.38
N ALA A 147 3.10 11.25 0.94
CA ALA A 147 2.43 12.41 1.53
C ALA A 147 2.01 12.16 3.00
N GLU A 148 1.51 10.96 3.34
CA GLU A 148 1.19 10.62 4.74
C GLU A 148 2.45 10.54 5.61
N ILE A 149 3.55 9.97 5.11
CA ILE A 149 4.84 9.95 5.81
C ILE A 149 5.35 11.37 6.05
N ALA A 150 5.25 12.25 5.06
CA ALA A 150 5.64 13.65 5.21
C ALA A 150 4.84 14.39 6.31
N LYS A 151 3.55 14.06 6.48
CA LYS A 151 2.73 14.58 7.59
C LYS A 151 3.24 14.09 8.93
N ILE A 152 3.59 12.81 9.05
CA ILE A 152 4.12 12.23 10.28
C ILE A 152 5.49 12.84 10.61
N HIS A 153 6.35 13.07 9.61
CA HIS A 153 7.63 13.77 9.80
C HIS A 153 7.46 15.17 10.41
N LYS A 154 6.44 15.91 9.98
CA LYS A 154 6.15 17.25 10.54
C LYS A 154 5.79 17.20 12.02
N ILE A 155 5.19 16.11 12.49
CA ILE A 155 4.73 15.94 13.87
C ILE A 155 5.85 15.34 14.74
N CYS A 156 6.51 14.29 14.25
CA CYS A 156 7.42 13.48 15.07
C CYS A 156 8.90 13.78 14.84
N GLY A 157 9.25 14.51 13.78
CA GLY A 157 10.62 14.64 13.28
C GLY A 157 10.93 13.61 12.20
N PHE A 158 12.06 13.79 11.52
CA PHE A 158 12.45 12.94 10.39
C PHE A 158 12.97 11.58 10.84
N PHE A 159 12.32 10.51 10.40
CA PHE A 159 12.65 9.11 10.73
C PHE A 159 12.98 8.25 9.50
N GLY A 160 13.22 8.87 8.34
CA GLY A 160 13.45 8.15 7.08
C GLY A 160 12.16 7.67 6.42
N SER A 161 12.22 6.56 5.69
CA SER A 161 11.11 6.04 4.88
C SER A 161 10.01 5.32 5.67
N GLY A 162 10.24 5.01 6.92
CA GLY A 162 9.36 4.20 7.76
C GLY A 162 9.49 2.67 7.54
N TYR A 163 10.37 2.22 6.65
CA TYR A 163 10.63 0.78 6.44
C TYR A 163 11.78 0.28 7.32
N PRO A 164 11.75 -1.02 7.72
CA PRO A 164 12.82 -1.62 8.50
C PRO A 164 14.19 -1.64 7.80
N ALA A 165 14.21 -1.62 6.48
CA ALA A 165 15.45 -1.59 5.68
C ALA A 165 16.14 -0.20 5.68
N ASP A 166 15.46 0.85 6.15
CA ASP A 166 16.02 2.18 6.30
C ASP A 166 16.62 2.31 7.72
N GLU A 167 17.93 2.39 7.82
CA GLU A 167 18.65 2.51 9.11
C GLU A 167 18.16 3.72 9.92
N ARG A 168 17.80 4.82 9.28
CA ARG A 168 17.27 6.02 9.95
C ARG A 168 15.97 5.71 10.68
N THR A 169 15.11 4.87 10.08
CA THR A 169 13.86 4.40 10.72
C THR A 169 14.16 3.56 11.96
N VAL A 170 15.11 2.65 11.84
CA VAL A 170 15.50 1.75 12.94
C VAL A 170 16.12 2.55 14.09
N GLU A 171 17.06 3.43 13.80
CA GLU A 171 17.72 4.26 14.82
C GLU A 171 16.72 5.21 15.50
N PHE A 172 15.76 5.76 14.74
CA PHE A 172 14.72 6.62 15.30
C PHE A 172 13.86 5.90 16.34
N VAL A 173 13.39 4.67 16.03
CA VAL A 173 12.53 3.91 16.96
C VAL A 173 13.29 3.30 18.14
N LYS A 174 14.62 3.13 18.05
CA LYS A 174 15.47 2.69 19.17
C LYS A 174 15.60 3.75 20.25
N ASN A 175 15.52 5.02 19.90
CA ASN A 175 15.58 6.11 20.86
C ASN A 175 14.23 6.24 21.59
N PRO A 176 14.16 6.14 22.94
CA PRO A 176 12.90 6.14 23.69
C PRO A 176 12.08 7.43 23.53
N ASP A 177 12.74 8.59 23.45
CA ASP A 177 12.07 9.89 23.33
C ASP A 177 11.44 10.05 21.93
N ASN A 178 12.13 9.57 20.90
CA ASN A 178 11.63 9.55 19.54
C ASN A 178 10.51 8.51 19.38
N TYR A 179 10.68 7.33 19.98
CA TYR A 179 9.64 6.30 19.96
C TYR A 179 8.34 6.80 20.59
N ALA A 180 8.41 7.51 21.71
CA ALA A 180 7.23 8.09 22.36
C ALA A 180 6.44 9.05 21.44
N LYS A 181 7.15 9.79 20.56
CA LYS A 181 6.51 10.70 19.60
C LYS A 181 5.85 9.95 18.44
N VAL A 182 6.49 8.89 17.95
CA VAL A 182 6.06 8.17 16.75
C VAL A 182 5.16 6.96 17.05
N GLU A 183 5.04 6.58 18.32
CA GLU A 183 4.32 5.40 18.80
C GLU A 183 2.90 5.24 18.21
N PRO A 184 2.07 6.30 18.06
CA PRO A 184 0.75 6.18 17.45
C PRO A 184 0.76 5.72 15.99
N TYR A 185 1.89 5.89 15.31
CA TYR A 185 2.09 5.56 13.89
C TYR A 185 2.89 4.28 13.68
N VAL A 186 3.30 3.59 14.75
CA VAL A 186 4.08 2.34 14.72
C VAL A 186 3.16 1.13 14.69
N ARG A 187 3.50 0.14 13.86
CA ARG A 187 2.83 -1.18 13.81
C ARG A 187 3.40 -2.08 14.90
N LYS A 188 2.75 -2.11 16.04
CA LYS A 188 3.25 -2.72 17.28
C LYS A 188 3.41 -4.24 17.21
N LYS A 189 2.65 -4.92 16.34
CA LYS A 189 2.73 -6.37 16.14
C LYS A 189 3.79 -6.82 15.13
N TRP A 190 4.52 -5.88 14.52
CA TRP A 190 5.57 -6.22 13.56
C TRP A 190 6.74 -6.91 14.24
N SER A 191 7.17 -8.06 13.69
CA SER A 191 8.30 -8.85 14.22
C SER A 191 9.59 -8.03 14.36
N THR A 192 9.77 -7.04 13.52
CA THR A 192 10.90 -6.10 13.58
C THR A 192 11.04 -5.44 14.95
N LEU A 193 9.95 -4.93 15.54
CA LEU A 193 10.02 -4.34 16.89
C LEU A 193 10.45 -5.35 17.94
N LYS A 194 9.90 -6.55 17.88
CA LYS A 194 10.28 -7.66 18.78
C LYS A 194 11.76 -7.98 18.65
N ASN A 195 12.26 -8.06 17.42
CA ASN A 195 13.66 -8.34 17.13
C ASN A 195 14.61 -7.22 17.60
N LEU A 196 14.13 -5.97 17.61
CA LEU A 196 14.86 -4.82 18.14
C LEU A 196 14.73 -4.68 19.66
N GLY A 197 13.99 -5.54 20.35
CA GLY A 197 13.74 -5.45 21.80
C GLY A 197 12.84 -4.25 22.16
N ILE A 198 12.13 -3.67 21.18
CA ILE A 198 11.23 -2.54 21.36
C ILE A 198 9.80 -3.09 21.45
N GLY A 199 9.15 -2.86 22.56
CA GLY A 199 7.76 -3.32 22.77
C GLY A 199 7.22 -2.81 24.11
N PRO A 200 5.93 -3.00 24.40
CA PRO A 200 5.41 -2.69 25.71
C PRO A 200 6.27 -3.43 26.73
N LYS A 201 6.93 -2.69 27.62
CA LYS A 201 7.70 -3.27 28.74
C LYS A 201 6.74 -4.23 29.46
N SER A 202 7.00 -5.53 29.38
CA SER A 202 6.40 -6.46 30.31
C SER A 202 6.68 -5.92 31.69
N VAL A 203 5.63 -5.55 32.41
CA VAL A 203 5.72 -5.17 33.82
C VAL A 203 6.33 -6.41 34.50
N ARG A 204 7.66 -6.42 34.68
CA ARG A 204 8.28 -7.35 35.60
C ARG A 204 7.68 -7.01 36.95
N GLN A 205 6.68 -7.80 37.35
CA GLN A 205 6.26 -7.84 38.74
C GLN A 205 7.54 -8.09 39.55
N LYS A 206 8.01 -7.06 40.25
CA LYS A 206 8.94 -7.25 41.36
C LYS A 206 8.17 -8.14 42.34
N LYS A 207 8.51 -9.42 42.40
CA LYS A 207 8.19 -10.23 43.58
C LYS A 207 8.93 -9.57 44.75
N LEU A 208 8.17 -9.03 45.65
CA LEU A 208 8.60 -8.72 47.02
C LEU A 208 8.83 -10.02 47.76
#